data_7c7e95b5ef59d967eab4a0f50164227b
#
_entry.id   7c7e95b5ef59d967eab4a0f50164227b
#
_cell.length_a   1.000
_cell.length_b   1.000
_cell.length_c   1.000
_cell.angle_alpha   90.00
_cell.angle_beta   90.00
_cell.angle_gamma   90.00
#
_symmetry.space_group_name_H-M   'P 1'
#
loop_
_entity.id
_entity.type
_entity.pdbx_description
1 polymer ?
#
loop_
_entity_poly.entity_id
_entity_poly.type
_entity_poly.pdbx_seq_one_letter_code
_entity_poly.pdbx_strand_id
1 'polypeptide(L)'
;MKNYSAGYIREQSLTMNNYVTEAINLKSYNLNDADKIILMYSKENGLIKGVAKGIKKPKSKLGARMDLLVANTLQLLKGRSMDTILQAQTVNNFRKTKEDIDKIMLSSYVSELVVNLGEGSEAASEEIYELLYKDLNRIADSTEKKDALIAVIKFQLKLLLIMGFCVELDTCLCCRERVLDEEMFFSSQMGGIICKECNETLGVKLKMHHKIRDFLQAMLQFDFNYESDYDKKANEKVCQVCFNLLDEYIKTHTNKKQKTTKVIQELVAL
;
A
#
# COMPACT_ATOMS: atom_id res chain seq x y z
N MET A 1 23.50 9.08 -20.91
CA MET A 1 24.28 9.02 -19.65
C MET A 1 24.24 7.59 -19.15
N LYS A 2 25.41 6.99 -18.90
CA LYS A 2 25.58 5.54 -18.76
C LYS A 2 25.06 5.02 -17.42
N ASN A 3 24.25 3.93 -17.48
CA ASN A 3 23.80 3.13 -16.32
C ASN A 3 25.00 2.46 -15.62
N TYR A 4 25.48 3.04 -14.53
CA TYR A 4 26.63 2.51 -13.75
C TYR A 4 26.25 2.00 -12.35
N SER A 5 24.97 1.79 -12.02
CA SER A 5 24.61 1.49 -10.63
C SER A 5 24.17 0.03 -10.31
N ALA A 6 23.82 -0.76 -11.30
CA ALA A 6 23.36 -2.14 -11.07
C ALA A 6 24.48 -3.20 -10.97
N GLY A 7 25.71 -2.85 -11.32
CA GLY A 7 26.82 -3.83 -11.42
C GLY A 7 27.53 -4.15 -10.10
N TYR A 8 27.51 -3.26 -9.12
CA TYR A 8 28.44 -3.35 -7.98
C TYR A 8 28.07 -4.41 -6.91
N ILE A 9 26.79 -4.79 -6.80
CA ILE A 9 26.37 -5.83 -5.83
C ILE A 9 26.48 -7.25 -6.42
N ARG A 10 26.52 -7.41 -7.76
CA ARG A 10 26.49 -8.72 -8.42
C ARG A 10 27.80 -9.52 -8.39
N GLU A 11 28.95 -8.90 -8.08
CA GLU A 11 30.26 -9.55 -8.22
C GLU A 11 30.88 -10.11 -6.95
N GLN A 12 30.26 -9.93 -5.75
CA GLN A 12 30.79 -10.56 -4.55
C GLN A 12 30.14 -11.92 -4.32
N SER A 13 30.96 -12.97 -4.30
CA SER A 13 30.61 -14.39 -4.14
C SER A 13 29.42 -14.63 -3.21
N LEU A 14 28.29 -15.05 -3.78
CA LEU A 14 27.17 -15.61 -3.04
C LEU A 14 27.64 -16.88 -2.34
N THR A 15 27.83 -16.84 -1.04
CA THR A 15 27.92 -18.08 -0.24
C THR A 15 26.54 -18.75 -0.26
N MET A 16 26.47 -20.08 -0.04
CA MET A 16 25.23 -20.87 -0.20
C MET A 16 23.98 -20.34 0.55
N ASN A 17 24.13 -19.34 1.45
CA ASN A 17 23.05 -18.76 2.25
C ASN A 17 22.82 -17.26 1.98
N ASN A 18 23.52 -16.64 1.05
CA ASN A 18 23.33 -15.21 0.71
C ASN A 18 22.40 -15.09 -0.50
N TYR A 19 21.55 -14.06 -0.47
CA TYR A 19 20.70 -13.71 -1.60
C TYR A 19 20.62 -12.19 -1.79
N VAL A 20 20.21 -11.76 -2.98
CA VAL A 20 19.98 -10.36 -3.33
C VAL A 20 18.53 -10.18 -3.70
N THR A 21 17.91 -9.11 -3.21
CA THR A 21 16.53 -8.76 -3.52
C THR A 21 16.36 -7.25 -3.51
N GLU A 22 15.38 -6.75 -4.25
CA GLU A 22 14.87 -5.40 -4.05
C GLU A 22 13.83 -5.41 -2.94
N ALA A 23 13.90 -4.42 -2.03
CA ALA A 23 12.94 -4.32 -0.94
C ALA A 23 12.69 -2.87 -0.52
N ILE A 24 11.49 -2.61 -0.01
CA ILE A 24 11.08 -1.31 0.56
C ILE A 24 10.98 -1.45 2.08
N ASN A 25 11.63 -0.54 2.80
CA ASN A 25 11.60 -0.52 4.27
C ASN A 25 10.24 -0.01 4.76
N LEU A 26 9.52 -0.81 5.53
CA LEU A 26 8.17 -0.49 6.01
C LEU A 26 8.12 -0.09 7.48
N LYS A 27 8.85 -0.80 8.35
CA LYS A 27 8.92 -0.52 9.80
C LYS A 27 10.31 -0.80 10.34
N SER A 28 10.69 -0.11 11.42
CA SER A 28 11.93 -0.40 12.13
C SER A 28 11.69 -0.52 13.62
N TYR A 29 12.42 -1.44 14.26
CA TYR A 29 12.37 -1.69 15.70
C TYR A 29 13.78 -1.68 16.28
N ASN A 30 13.95 -1.14 17.50
CA ASN A 30 15.22 -1.23 18.19
C ASN A 30 15.41 -2.69 18.65
N LEU A 31 16.56 -3.29 18.32
CA LEU A 31 16.95 -4.61 18.80
C LEU A 31 17.81 -4.50 20.08
N ASN A 32 18.79 -3.62 20.02
CA ASN A 32 19.68 -3.28 21.12
C ASN A 32 20.25 -1.85 20.93
N ASP A 33 21.29 -1.48 21.67
CA ASP A 33 21.91 -0.14 21.60
C ASP A 33 22.55 0.18 20.24
N ALA A 34 22.96 -0.81 19.46
CA ALA A 34 23.66 -0.63 18.19
C ALA A 34 22.83 -1.04 16.97
N ASP A 35 21.87 -1.96 17.12
CA ASP A 35 21.21 -2.67 16.02
C ASP A 35 19.72 -2.35 15.93
N LYS A 36 19.17 -2.52 14.74
CA LYS A 36 17.71 -2.45 14.49
C LYS A 36 17.24 -3.68 13.72
N ILE A 37 15.97 -4.06 13.91
CA ILE A 37 15.23 -4.95 13.04
C ILE A 37 14.48 -4.07 12.05
N ILE A 38 14.63 -4.34 10.76
CA ILE A 38 13.90 -3.69 9.68
C ILE A 38 12.90 -4.68 9.10
N LEU A 39 11.62 -4.33 9.11
CA LEU A 39 10.58 -5.03 8.40
C LEU A 39 10.48 -4.43 7.00
N MET A 40 10.63 -5.24 5.98
CA MET A 40 10.69 -4.84 4.58
C MET A 40 9.72 -5.67 3.74
N TYR A 41 9.24 -5.11 2.65
CA TYR A 41 8.58 -5.88 1.62
C TYR A 41 9.51 -6.07 0.44
N SER A 42 9.86 -7.31 0.15
CA SER A 42 10.77 -7.67 -0.92
C SER A 42 10.04 -8.18 -2.16
N LYS A 43 10.66 -7.98 -3.31
CA LYS A 43 10.08 -8.31 -4.61
C LYS A 43 9.83 -9.81 -4.76
N GLU A 44 10.77 -10.65 -4.33
CA GLU A 44 10.71 -12.10 -4.54
C GLU A 44 10.18 -12.88 -3.33
N ASN A 45 10.29 -12.31 -2.11
CA ASN A 45 9.99 -13.06 -0.88
C ASN A 45 8.90 -12.42 0.00
N GLY A 46 8.19 -11.39 -0.50
CA GLY A 46 7.16 -10.70 0.27
C GLY A 46 7.71 -10.04 1.55
N LEU A 47 7.02 -10.18 2.66
CA LEU A 47 7.44 -9.62 3.94
C LEU A 47 8.66 -10.35 4.52
N ILE A 48 9.76 -9.64 4.70
CA ILE A 48 10.99 -10.13 5.31
C ILE A 48 11.43 -9.26 6.50
N LYS A 49 12.10 -9.89 7.47
CA LYS A 49 12.70 -9.21 8.61
C LYS A 49 14.23 -9.33 8.52
N GLY A 50 14.92 -8.18 8.52
CA GLY A 50 16.37 -8.14 8.46
C GLY A 50 16.98 -7.39 9.66
N VAL A 51 18.04 -7.95 10.24
CA VAL A 51 18.82 -7.29 11.28
C VAL A 51 19.89 -6.41 10.65
N ALA A 52 19.79 -5.09 10.89
CA ALA A 52 20.79 -4.10 10.49
C ALA A 52 21.79 -3.90 11.63
N LYS A 53 22.91 -4.65 11.62
CA LYS A 53 23.94 -4.61 12.67
C LYS A 53 24.72 -3.30 12.63
N GLY A 54 24.93 -2.69 13.80
CA GLY A 54 25.70 -1.47 13.97
C GLY A 54 25.08 -0.24 13.28
N ILE A 55 23.79 -0.26 12.94
CA ILE A 55 23.13 0.83 12.22
C ILE A 55 23.16 2.16 12.98
N LYS A 56 23.11 2.13 14.32
CA LYS A 56 23.13 3.33 15.17
C LYS A 56 24.53 3.92 15.36
N LYS A 57 25.59 3.25 14.88
CA LYS A 57 26.96 3.76 14.96
C LYS A 57 27.15 4.93 13.99
N PRO A 58 27.89 6.01 14.37
CA PRO A 58 28.05 7.21 13.53
C PRO A 58 28.62 6.95 12.13
N LYS A 59 29.43 5.89 11.96
CA LYS A 59 30.05 5.51 10.67
C LYS A 59 29.32 4.33 9.99
N SER A 60 28.06 4.11 10.33
CA SER A 60 27.29 3.00 9.73
C SER A 60 27.08 3.20 8.22
N LYS A 61 27.42 2.19 7.43
CA LYS A 61 27.15 2.19 5.99
C LYS A 61 25.67 1.93 5.67
N LEU A 62 24.90 1.42 6.64
CA LEU A 62 23.47 1.13 6.49
C LEU A 62 22.60 2.35 6.82
N GLY A 63 22.96 3.17 7.78
CA GLY A 63 22.33 4.41 8.22
C GLY A 63 21.04 4.82 7.49
N ALA A 64 21.11 5.89 6.71
CA ALA A 64 19.96 6.43 5.97
C ALA A 64 19.33 5.47 4.93
N ARG A 65 20.06 4.43 4.50
CA ARG A 65 19.50 3.42 3.59
C ARG A 65 18.41 2.59 4.25
N MET A 66 18.47 2.43 5.58
CA MET A 66 17.48 1.68 6.37
C MET A 66 16.41 2.57 7.00
N ASP A 67 16.31 3.83 6.59
CA ASP A 67 15.18 4.68 6.95
C ASP A 67 13.87 4.16 6.36
N LEU A 68 12.76 4.55 6.97
CA LEU A 68 11.42 4.20 6.48
C LEU A 68 11.19 4.77 5.08
N LEU A 69 10.41 4.06 4.29
CA LEU A 69 10.08 4.43 2.92
C LEU A 69 11.33 4.63 2.04
N VAL A 70 12.30 3.72 2.15
CA VAL A 70 13.45 3.67 1.24
C VAL A 70 13.43 2.34 0.53
N ALA A 71 13.46 2.36 -0.79
CA ALA A 71 13.65 1.20 -1.65
C ALA A 71 15.15 0.97 -1.88
N ASN A 72 15.59 -0.25 -1.65
CA ASN A 72 16.99 -0.65 -1.77
C ASN A 72 17.13 -1.96 -2.54
N THR A 73 18.24 -2.12 -3.25
CA THR A 73 18.80 -3.45 -3.56
C THR A 73 19.60 -3.89 -2.36
N LEU A 74 19.24 -5.04 -1.78
CA LEU A 74 19.81 -5.58 -0.54
C LEU A 74 20.55 -6.87 -0.80
N GLN A 75 21.70 -7.04 -0.16
CA GLN A 75 22.35 -8.33 0.02
C GLN A 75 22.05 -8.80 1.46
N LEU A 76 21.46 -9.98 1.57
CA LEU A 76 21.05 -10.56 2.85
C LEU A 76 21.69 -11.94 3.04
N LEU A 77 22.02 -12.25 4.28
CA LEU A 77 22.36 -13.58 4.74
C LEU A 77 21.13 -14.21 5.37
N LYS A 78 20.67 -15.32 4.81
CA LYS A 78 19.49 -16.06 5.31
C LYS A 78 19.70 -16.53 6.74
N GLY A 79 18.78 -16.18 7.62
CA GLY A 79 18.74 -16.61 9.02
C GLY A 79 17.59 -17.58 9.29
N ARG A 80 17.52 -18.12 10.49
CA ARG A 80 16.42 -19.04 10.89
C ARG A 80 15.09 -18.32 11.07
N SER A 81 15.09 -17.15 11.69
CA SER A 81 13.88 -16.35 11.97
C SER A 81 13.96 -14.94 11.39
N MET A 82 15.15 -14.39 11.24
CA MET A 82 15.43 -13.08 10.69
C MET A 82 16.74 -13.14 9.90
N ASP A 83 16.76 -12.48 8.75
CA ASP A 83 17.94 -12.39 7.92
C ASP A 83 18.91 -11.32 8.46
N THR A 84 20.18 -11.34 8.04
CA THR A 84 21.13 -10.27 8.36
C THR A 84 21.35 -9.42 7.12
N ILE A 85 21.15 -8.11 7.23
CA ILE A 85 21.44 -7.17 6.14
C ILE A 85 22.93 -6.94 6.07
N LEU A 86 23.55 -7.41 4.99
CA LEU A 86 25.01 -7.29 4.75
C LEU A 86 25.32 -5.98 4.03
N GLN A 87 24.57 -5.67 2.96
CA GLN A 87 24.74 -4.47 2.15
C GLN A 87 23.39 -3.95 1.70
N ALA A 88 23.33 -2.64 1.47
CA ALA A 88 22.18 -1.94 0.91
C ALA A 88 22.67 -0.90 -0.11
N GLN A 89 22.00 -0.85 -1.26
CA GLN A 89 22.15 0.22 -2.25
C GLN A 89 20.79 0.84 -2.50
N THR A 90 20.66 2.14 -2.24
CA THR A 90 19.39 2.84 -2.43
C THR A 90 19.03 2.93 -3.91
N VAL A 91 17.82 2.45 -4.23
CA VAL A 91 17.18 2.57 -5.54
C VAL A 91 16.35 3.86 -5.57
N ASN A 92 15.52 4.07 -4.54
CA ASN A 92 14.70 5.28 -4.40
C ASN A 92 14.48 5.60 -2.91
N ASN A 93 14.55 6.85 -2.53
CA ASN A 93 14.30 7.30 -1.18
C ASN A 93 13.01 8.10 -1.03
N PHE A 94 12.19 8.19 -2.10
CA PHE A 94 10.93 8.92 -2.18
C PHE A 94 11.02 10.30 -1.50
N ARG A 95 12.07 11.06 -1.84
CA ARG A 95 12.49 12.28 -1.12
C ARG A 95 11.35 13.27 -0.91
N LYS A 96 10.54 13.51 -1.96
CA LYS A 96 9.42 14.47 -1.91
C LYS A 96 8.34 14.09 -0.88
N THR A 97 8.20 12.80 -0.54
CA THR A 97 7.32 12.35 0.53
C THR A 97 7.74 12.92 1.88
N LYS A 98 9.05 13.01 2.13
CA LYS A 98 9.60 13.48 3.43
C LYS A 98 9.51 14.99 3.63
N GLU A 99 9.15 15.73 2.58
CA GLU A 99 9.01 17.19 2.60
C GLU A 99 7.57 17.65 2.93
N ASP A 100 6.62 16.70 3.01
CA ASP A 100 5.18 16.98 3.20
C ASP A 100 4.58 15.97 4.20
N ILE A 101 3.96 16.49 5.26
CA ILE A 101 3.40 15.67 6.34
C ILE A 101 2.23 14.80 5.85
N ASP A 102 1.41 15.30 4.94
CA ASP A 102 0.25 14.58 4.39
C ASP A 102 0.76 13.38 3.59
N LYS A 103 1.80 13.56 2.78
CA LYS A 103 2.45 12.50 2.00
C LYS A 103 3.11 11.45 2.90
N ILE A 104 3.75 11.86 3.99
CA ILE A 104 4.31 10.94 4.99
C ILE A 104 3.20 10.06 5.58
N MET A 105 2.07 10.66 5.95
CA MET A 105 0.94 9.95 6.57
C MET A 105 0.29 8.97 5.60
N LEU A 106 0.01 9.40 4.36
CA LEU A 106 -0.57 8.55 3.31
C LEU A 106 0.36 7.38 2.94
N SER A 107 1.66 7.65 2.77
CA SER A 107 2.66 6.60 2.51
C SER A 107 2.82 5.62 3.69
N SER A 108 2.70 6.13 4.92
CA SER A 108 2.71 5.28 6.13
C SER A 108 1.47 4.37 6.19
N TYR A 109 0.31 4.86 5.81
CA TYR A 109 -0.93 4.08 5.72
C TYR A 109 -0.80 2.95 4.68
N VAL A 110 -0.34 3.26 3.47
CA VAL A 110 -0.09 2.28 2.40
C VAL A 110 0.89 1.19 2.88
N SER A 111 1.99 1.60 3.53
CA SER A 111 2.96 0.67 4.13
C SER A 111 2.34 -0.20 5.22
N GLU A 112 1.45 0.36 6.04
CA GLU A 112 0.75 -0.39 7.09
C GLU A 112 -0.23 -1.41 6.50
N LEU A 113 -0.91 -1.08 5.40
CA LEU A 113 -1.75 -2.03 4.66
C LEU A 113 -0.93 -3.23 4.19
N VAL A 114 0.24 -2.99 3.56
CA VAL A 114 1.12 -4.08 3.11
C VAL A 114 1.62 -4.93 4.28
N VAL A 115 1.97 -4.33 5.41
CA VAL A 115 2.37 -5.09 6.62
C VAL A 115 1.23 -5.95 7.15
N ASN A 116 0.01 -5.43 7.12
CA ASN A 116 -1.14 -6.13 7.68
C ASN A 116 -1.70 -7.20 6.74
N LEU A 117 -1.66 -7.00 5.43
CA LEU A 117 -2.28 -7.89 4.44
C LEU A 117 -1.27 -8.76 3.69
N GLY A 118 -0.01 -8.33 3.60
CA GLY A 118 1.02 -9.01 2.81
C GLY A 118 1.63 -10.26 3.47
N GLU A 119 1.20 -10.66 4.66
CA GLU A 119 1.64 -11.90 5.30
C GLU A 119 0.96 -13.10 4.63
N GLY A 120 1.75 -14.06 4.15
CA GLY A 120 1.22 -15.23 3.42
C GLY A 120 0.93 -14.97 1.92
N SER A 121 1.38 -13.84 1.39
CA SER A 121 1.18 -13.46 -0.03
C SER A 121 2.44 -13.63 -0.89
N GLU A 122 3.30 -14.60 -0.55
CA GLU A 122 4.57 -14.79 -1.26
C GLU A 122 4.38 -15.05 -2.77
N ALA A 123 3.29 -15.71 -3.15
CA ALA A 123 2.96 -15.97 -4.56
C ALA A 123 2.69 -14.69 -5.38
N ALA A 124 2.23 -13.61 -4.72
CA ALA A 124 1.94 -12.31 -5.32
C ALA A 124 2.97 -11.24 -4.93
N SER A 125 4.14 -11.65 -4.41
CA SER A 125 5.10 -10.70 -3.82
C SER A 125 5.60 -9.67 -4.82
N GLU A 126 5.89 -10.05 -6.05
CA GLU A 126 6.35 -9.13 -7.10
C GLU A 126 5.25 -8.12 -7.45
N GLU A 127 4.00 -8.58 -7.61
CA GLU A 127 2.88 -7.71 -7.95
C GLU A 127 2.59 -6.67 -6.85
N ILE A 128 2.63 -7.10 -5.58
CA ILE A 128 2.45 -6.19 -4.42
C ILE A 128 3.64 -5.23 -4.29
N TYR A 129 4.88 -5.69 -4.55
CA TYR A 129 6.06 -4.84 -4.53
C TYR A 129 5.96 -3.73 -5.59
N GLU A 130 5.62 -4.09 -6.82
CA GLU A 130 5.47 -3.13 -7.92
C GLU A 130 4.32 -2.15 -7.67
N LEU A 131 3.20 -2.65 -7.12
CA LEU A 131 2.08 -1.83 -6.71
C LEU A 131 2.51 -0.79 -5.66
N LEU A 132 3.18 -1.23 -4.60
CA LEU A 132 3.68 -0.38 -3.52
C LEU A 132 4.70 0.66 -4.03
N TYR A 133 5.65 0.23 -4.85
CA TYR A 133 6.68 1.11 -5.41
C TYR A 133 6.08 2.22 -6.28
N LYS A 134 5.14 1.86 -7.16
CA LYS A 134 4.43 2.82 -8.03
C LYS A 134 3.59 3.81 -7.23
N ASP A 135 2.89 3.31 -6.21
CA ASP A 135 2.02 4.16 -5.38
C ASP A 135 2.81 5.16 -4.54
N LEU A 136 3.91 4.72 -3.92
CA LEU A 136 4.81 5.62 -3.18
C LEU A 136 5.41 6.71 -4.07
N ASN A 137 5.75 6.41 -5.34
CA ASN A 137 6.17 7.42 -6.30
C ASN A 137 5.03 8.40 -6.62
N ARG A 138 3.81 7.89 -6.84
CA ARG A 138 2.65 8.72 -7.16
C ARG A 138 2.29 9.67 -6.02
N ILE A 139 2.31 9.18 -4.77
CA ILE A 139 2.14 10.03 -3.59
C ILE A 139 3.26 11.07 -3.51
N ALA A 140 4.52 10.68 -3.73
CA ALA A 140 5.65 11.59 -3.71
C ALA A 140 5.52 12.71 -4.75
N ASP A 141 5.09 12.38 -5.97
CA ASP A 141 4.99 13.30 -7.10
C ASP A 141 3.69 14.09 -7.16
N SER A 142 2.68 13.77 -6.35
CA SER A 142 1.42 14.49 -6.30
C SER A 142 1.65 15.98 -6.01
N THR A 143 0.89 16.86 -6.66
CA THR A 143 0.93 18.30 -6.42
C THR A 143 -0.19 18.77 -5.50
N GLU A 144 -1.31 18.05 -5.51
CA GLU A 144 -2.45 18.32 -4.66
C GLU A 144 -2.70 17.14 -3.69
N LYS A 145 -3.25 17.46 -2.54
CA LYS A 145 -3.67 16.45 -1.53
C LYS A 145 -4.64 15.41 -2.13
N LYS A 146 -5.55 15.88 -2.97
CA LYS A 146 -6.52 15.05 -3.69
C LYS A 146 -5.83 13.95 -4.51
N ASP A 147 -4.77 14.28 -5.24
CA ASP A 147 -4.07 13.34 -6.11
C ASP A 147 -3.38 12.23 -5.30
N ALA A 148 -2.77 12.61 -4.16
CA ALA A 148 -2.19 11.64 -3.24
C ALA A 148 -3.26 10.71 -2.63
N LEU A 149 -4.46 11.23 -2.33
CA LEU A 149 -5.55 10.45 -1.80
C LEU A 149 -6.14 9.50 -2.86
N ILE A 150 -6.24 9.93 -4.11
CA ILE A 150 -6.63 9.06 -5.24
C ILE A 150 -5.63 7.92 -5.42
N ALA A 151 -4.33 8.17 -5.28
CA ALA A 151 -3.31 7.12 -5.30
C ALA A 151 -3.60 6.07 -4.22
N VAL A 152 -3.84 6.49 -2.99
CA VAL A 152 -4.17 5.57 -1.88
C VAL A 152 -5.45 4.77 -2.15
N ILE A 153 -6.50 5.37 -2.70
CA ILE A 153 -7.75 4.66 -3.05
C ILE A 153 -7.49 3.61 -4.13
N LYS A 154 -6.72 3.95 -5.17
CA LYS A 154 -6.30 2.99 -6.20
C LYS A 154 -5.49 1.84 -5.60
N PHE A 155 -4.58 2.17 -4.68
CA PHE A 155 -3.79 1.16 -3.97
C PHE A 155 -4.67 0.21 -3.15
N GLN A 156 -5.61 0.74 -2.35
CA GLN A 156 -6.55 -0.08 -1.57
C GLN A 156 -7.29 -1.08 -2.47
N LEU A 157 -7.89 -0.60 -3.56
CA LEU A 157 -8.65 -1.43 -4.50
C LEU A 157 -7.79 -2.51 -5.17
N LYS A 158 -6.60 -2.14 -5.66
CA LYS A 158 -5.70 -3.08 -6.33
C LYS A 158 -5.12 -4.11 -5.36
N LEU A 159 -4.75 -3.69 -4.15
CA LEU A 159 -4.29 -4.62 -3.11
C LEU A 159 -5.39 -5.62 -2.73
N LEU A 160 -6.63 -5.14 -2.53
CA LEU A 160 -7.77 -6.00 -2.28
C LEU A 160 -7.98 -7.02 -3.40
N LEU A 161 -7.90 -6.58 -4.66
CA LEU A 161 -8.03 -7.46 -5.83
C LEU A 161 -6.95 -8.55 -5.84
N ILE A 162 -5.67 -8.18 -5.63
CA ILE A 162 -4.55 -9.13 -5.56
C ILE A 162 -4.75 -10.14 -4.43
N MET A 163 -5.31 -9.69 -3.30
CA MET A 163 -5.56 -10.52 -2.13
C MET A 163 -6.86 -11.35 -2.25
N GLY A 164 -7.60 -11.27 -3.37
CA GLY A 164 -8.83 -12.01 -3.60
C GLY A 164 -10.08 -11.42 -2.94
N PHE A 165 -10.01 -10.20 -2.41
CA PHE A 165 -11.13 -9.48 -1.81
C PHE A 165 -11.74 -8.50 -2.82
N CYS A 166 -12.46 -9.02 -3.82
CA CYS A 166 -13.11 -8.16 -4.82
C CYS A 166 -14.31 -7.43 -4.23
N VAL A 167 -14.38 -6.13 -4.48
CA VAL A 167 -15.56 -5.31 -4.16
C VAL A 167 -16.52 -5.36 -5.34
N GLU A 168 -17.75 -5.85 -5.12
CA GLU A 168 -18.79 -5.88 -6.16
C GLU A 168 -19.45 -4.50 -6.28
N LEU A 169 -19.32 -3.88 -7.45
CA LEU A 169 -19.77 -2.51 -7.72
C LEU A 169 -20.73 -2.41 -8.94
N ASP A 170 -21.09 -3.53 -9.58
CA ASP A 170 -21.94 -3.53 -10.77
C ASP A 170 -23.30 -4.17 -10.50
N THR A 171 -23.33 -5.31 -9.82
CA THR A 171 -24.52 -6.09 -9.56
C THR A 171 -24.91 -6.12 -8.09
N CYS A 172 -26.22 -6.16 -7.82
CA CYS A 172 -26.72 -6.34 -6.46
C CYS A 172 -26.31 -7.72 -5.93
N LEU A 173 -25.71 -7.75 -4.74
CA LEU A 173 -25.28 -9.00 -4.11
C LEU A 173 -26.42 -9.97 -3.77
N CYS A 174 -27.67 -9.48 -3.71
CA CYS A 174 -28.85 -10.30 -3.41
C CYS A 174 -29.55 -10.83 -4.67
N CYS A 175 -30.11 -9.94 -5.48
CA CYS A 175 -30.88 -10.35 -6.67
C CYS A 175 -30.01 -10.62 -7.90
N ARG A 176 -28.73 -10.24 -7.88
CA ARG A 176 -27.79 -10.38 -8.99
C ARG A 176 -28.11 -9.51 -10.22
N GLU A 177 -29.11 -8.64 -10.10
CA GLU A 177 -29.43 -7.69 -11.15
C GLU A 177 -28.46 -6.51 -11.13
N ARG A 178 -28.24 -5.93 -12.28
CA ARG A 178 -27.38 -4.73 -12.41
C ARG A 178 -28.04 -3.54 -11.73
N VAL A 179 -27.29 -2.84 -10.89
CA VAL A 179 -27.81 -1.67 -10.16
C VAL A 179 -27.57 -0.41 -10.99
N LEU A 180 -28.67 0.17 -11.50
CA LEU A 180 -28.64 1.39 -12.31
C LEU A 180 -29.15 2.63 -11.56
N ASP A 181 -29.59 2.45 -10.31
CA ASP A 181 -30.15 3.51 -9.48
C ASP A 181 -29.12 4.60 -9.14
N GLU A 182 -29.58 5.82 -8.94
CA GLU A 182 -28.76 6.93 -8.45
C GLU A 182 -28.27 6.70 -7.03
N GLU A 183 -29.12 6.07 -6.20
CA GLU A 183 -28.83 5.71 -4.83
C GLU A 183 -28.91 4.19 -4.63
N MET A 184 -27.91 3.65 -3.98
CA MET A 184 -27.83 2.25 -3.61
C MET A 184 -27.28 2.14 -2.18
N PHE A 185 -27.10 0.93 -1.69
CA PHE A 185 -26.52 0.67 -0.39
C PHE A 185 -25.25 -0.13 -0.53
N PHE A 186 -24.28 0.08 0.35
CA PHE A 186 -23.04 -0.66 0.38
C PHE A 186 -22.94 -1.48 1.66
N SER A 187 -22.77 -2.79 1.50
CA SER A 187 -22.53 -3.70 2.62
C SER A 187 -21.07 -4.10 2.68
N SER A 188 -20.32 -3.56 3.65
CA SER A 188 -18.95 -4.02 3.92
C SER A 188 -18.90 -5.50 4.29
N GLN A 189 -19.92 -6.03 4.96
CA GLN A 189 -19.98 -7.45 5.35
C GLN A 189 -20.17 -8.38 4.15
N MET A 190 -21.03 -8.01 3.21
CA MET A 190 -21.29 -8.82 2.01
C MET A 190 -20.28 -8.55 0.90
N GLY A 191 -19.60 -7.43 0.94
CA GLY A 191 -18.53 -7.11 -0.02
C GLY A 191 -18.96 -6.33 -1.25
N GLY A 192 -20.06 -5.55 -1.20
CA GLY A 192 -20.46 -4.78 -2.36
C GLY A 192 -21.82 -4.12 -2.24
N ILE A 193 -22.39 -3.76 -3.41
CA ILE A 193 -23.62 -2.99 -3.54
C ILE A 193 -24.89 -3.83 -3.43
N ILE A 194 -25.95 -3.19 -2.92
CA ILE A 194 -27.30 -3.74 -2.77
C ILE A 194 -28.28 -2.72 -3.34
N CYS A 195 -29.21 -3.15 -4.18
CA CYS A 195 -30.26 -2.30 -4.72
C CYS A 195 -31.27 -1.89 -3.63
N LYS A 196 -32.08 -0.90 -3.94
CA LYS A 196 -33.06 -0.36 -3.01
C LYS A 196 -34.08 -1.39 -2.55
N GLU A 197 -34.62 -2.17 -3.48
CA GLU A 197 -35.64 -3.19 -3.22
C GLU A 197 -35.12 -4.28 -2.27
N CYS A 198 -33.93 -4.81 -2.53
CA CYS A 198 -33.32 -5.83 -1.66
C CYS A 198 -32.98 -5.25 -0.27
N ASN A 199 -32.65 -3.96 -0.18
CA ASN A 199 -32.31 -3.32 1.07
C ASN A 199 -33.53 -3.10 2.00
N GLU A 200 -34.75 -3.09 1.49
CA GLU A 200 -35.94 -3.03 2.33
C GLU A 200 -36.01 -4.21 3.32
N THR A 201 -35.49 -5.37 2.92
CA THR A 201 -35.42 -6.57 3.78
C THR A 201 -34.13 -6.61 4.62
N LEU A 202 -33.00 -6.15 4.05
CA LEU A 202 -31.67 -6.29 4.69
C LEU A 202 -31.35 -5.18 5.69
N GLY A 203 -31.87 -3.98 5.47
CA GLY A 203 -31.67 -2.84 6.37
C GLY A 203 -30.24 -2.32 6.44
N VAL A 204 -29.45 -2.43 5.36
CA VAL A 204 -28.09 -1.87 5.27
C VAL A 204 -28.18 -0.36 5.37
N LYS A 205 -27.37 0.23 6.27
CA LYS A 205 -27.47 1.66 6.60
C LYS A 205 -26.61 2.56 5.71
N LEU A 206 -25.52 2.03 5.15
CA LEU A 206 -24.58 2.83 4.36
C LEU A 206 -25.15 3.07 2.96
N LYS A 207 -25.70 4.25 2.75
CA LYS A 207 -26.12 4.71 1.42
C LYS A 207 -24.91 5.12 0.60
N MET A 208 -24.93 4.78 -0.69
CA MET A 208 -23.92 5.14 -1.66
C MET A 208 -24.60 5.75 -2.90
N HIS A 209 -24.10 6.90 -3.32
CA HIS A 209 -24.55 7.55 -4.56
C HIS A 209 -23.78 6.97 -5.76
N HIS A 210 -24.41 6.90 -6.94
CA HIS A 210 -23.79 6.34 -8.15
C HIS A 210 -22.43 6.98 -8.48
N LYS A 211 -22.22 8.28 -8.22
CA LYS A 211 -20.93 8.95 -8.44
C LYS A 211 -19.76 8.33 -7.66
N ILE A 212 -20.03 7.82 -6.45
CA ILE A 212 -19.03 7.10 -5.65
C ILE A 212 -18.73 5.75 -6.28
N ARG A 213 -19.76 5.00 -6.69
CA ARG A 213 -19.62 3.73 -7.41
C ARG A 213 -18.82 3.92 -8.70
N ASP A 214 -19.22 4.87 -9.54
CA ASP A 214 -18.60 5.11 -10.85
C ASP A 214 -17.13 5.51 -10.70
N PHE A 215 -16.83 6.31 -9.67
CA PHE A 215 -15.44 6.64 -9.32
C PHE A 215 -14.63 5.40 -8.92
N LEU A 216 -15.16 4.56 -8.00
CA LEU A 216 -14.47 3.33 -7.58
C LEU A 216 -14.29 2.34 -8.73
N GLN A 217 -15.30 2.19 -9.61
CA GLN A 217 -15.21 1.36 -10.82
C GLN A 217 -14.11 1.88 -11.76
N ALA A 218 -14.05 3.18 -11.97
CA ALA A 218 -12.98 3.80 -12.78
C ALA A 218 -11.59 3.52 -12.19
N MET A 219 -11.44 3.63 -10.84
CA MET A 219 -10.16 3.35 -10.18
C MET A 219 -9.71 1.89 -10.31
N LEU A 220 -10.65 0.95 -10.42
CA LEU A 220 -10.34 -0.46 -10.68
C LEU A 220 -9.87 -0.73 -12.12
N GLN A 221 -10.45 -0.02 -13.09
CA GLN A 221 -10.20 -0.27 -14.52
C GLN A 221 -8.89 0.34 -15.02
N PHE A 222 -8.50 1.51 -14.50
CA PHE A 222 -7.33 2.25 -14.99
C PHE A 222 -6.03 1.82 -14.31
N ASP A 223 -4.97 1.69 -15.12
CA ASP A 223 -3.61 1.48 -14.63
C ASP A 223 -3.12 2.72 -13.86
N PHE A 224 -2.14 2.55 -12.96
CA PHE A 224 -1.55 3.63 -12.15
C PHE A 224 -1.00 4.79 -12.99
N ASN A 225 -0.58 4.53 -14.22
CA ASN A 225 0.02 5.53 -15.11
C ASN A 225 -1.02 6.37 -15.89
N TYR A 226 -2.32 6.08 -15.72
CA TYR A 226 -3.38 6.76 -16.45
C TYR A 226 -4.20 7.65 -15.51
N GLU A 227 -4.21 8.97 -15.78
CA GLU A 227 -5.19 9.87 -15.18
C GLU A 227 -6.52 9.72 -15.93
N SER A 228 -7.52 9.22 -15.24
CA SER A 228 -8.87 9.16 -15.79
C SER A 228 -9.54 10.55 -15.74
N ASP A 229 -10.55 10.76 -16.58
CA ASP A 229 -11.41 11.94 -16.46
C ASP A 229 -12.12 12.01 -15.09
N TYR A 230 -12.27 10.88 -14.42
CA TYR A 230 -12.81 10.77 -13.05
C TYR A 230 -11.83 11.32 -12.01
N ASP A 231 -10.51 11.15 -12.18
CA ASP A 231 -9.49 11.75 -11.30
C ASP A 231 -9.62 13.29 -11.30
N LYS A 232 -9.82 13.88 -12.49
CA LYS A 232 -9.98 15.33 -12.67
C LYS A 232 -11.30 15.85 -12.09
N LYS A 233 -12.37 15.08 -12.14
CA LYS A 233 -13.71 15.45 -11.67
C LYS A 233 -13.94 15.14 -10.19
N ALA A 234 -13.14 14.28 -9.59
CA ALA A 234 -13.24 13.95 -8.18
C ALA A 234 -12.89 15.19 -7.33
N ASN A 235 -13.70 15.43 -6.31
CA ASN A 235 -13.38 16.40 -5.27
C ASN A 235 -12.92 15.66 -4.00
N GLU A 236 -12.35 16.37 -3.05
CA GLU A 236 -11.84 15.80 -1.80
C GLU A 236 -12.91 15.03 -1.03
N LYS A 237 -14.16 15.49 -1.03
CA LYS A 237 -15.27 14.82 -0.35
C LYS A 237 -15.58 13.44 -0.94
N VAL A 238 -15.54 13.28 -2.27
CA VAL A 238 -15.69 11.99 -2.94
C VAL A 238 -14.56 11.07 -2.53
N CYS A 239 -13.32 11.55 -2.58
CA CYS A 239 -12.15 10.78 -2.17
C CYS A 239 -12.22 10.34 -0.69
N GLN A 240 -12.67 11.24 0.20
CA GLN A 240 -12.85 10.94 1.62
C GLN A 240 -13.88 9.82 1.83
N VAL A 241 -15.03 9.88 1.16
CA VAL A 241 -16.06 8.84 1.26
C VAL A 241 -15.52 7.50 0.75
N CYS A 242 -14.83 7.48 -0.40
CA CYS A 242 -14.24 6.28 -0.97
C CYS A 242 -13.17 5.68 -0.05
N PHE A 243 -12.26 6.51 0.48
CA PHE A 243 -11.24 6.07 1.43
C PHE A 243 -11.87 5.40 2.66
N ASN A 244 -12.84 6.06 3.30
CA ASN A 244 -13.50 5.54 4.49
C ASN A 244 -14.27 4.24 4.23
N LEU A 245 -14.94 4.14 3.09
CA LEU A 245 -15.66 2.95 2.67
C LEU A 245 -14.71 1.76 2.51
N LEU A 246 -13.60 1.96 1.82
CA LEU A 246 -12.61 0.91 1.60
C LEU A 246 -11.85 0.54 2.87
N ASP A 247 -11.52 1.49 3.74
CA ASP A 247 -10.89 1.20 5.04
C ASP A 247 -11.80 0.35 5.94
N GLU A 248 -13.11 0.66 6.01
CA GLU A 248 -14.06 -0.16 6.75
C GLU A 248 -14.26 -1.54 6.10
N TYR A 249 -14.25 -1.62 4.77
CA TYR A 249 -14.28 -2.88 4.05
C TYR A 249 -13.05 -3.76 4.39
N ILE A 250 -11.85 -3.20 4.30
CA ILE A 250 -10.59 -3.87 4.66
C ILE A 250 -10.66 -4.39 6.09
N LYS A 251 -11.06 -3.55 7.04
CA LYS A 251 -11.17 -3.91 8.46
C LYS A 251 -12.14 -5.06 8.67
N THR A 252 -13.29 -5.05 7.98
CA THR A 252 -14.34 -6.06 8.10
C THR A 252 -13.87 -7.43 7.61
N HIS A 253 -13.18 -7.48 6.46
CA HIS A 253 -12.79 -8.74 5.84
C HIS A 253 -11.46 -9.31 6.36
N THR A 254 -10.57 -8.46 6.89
CA THR A 254 -9.24 -8.89 7.32
C THR A 254 -9.11 -8.99 8.85
N ASN A 255 -10.09 -8.48 9.61
CA ASN A 255 -9.99 -8.30 11.07
C ASN A 255 -8.76 -7.47 11.51
N LYS A 256 -8.13 -6.74 10.59
CA LYS A 256 -6.95 -5.91 10.86
C LYS A 256 -7.30 -4.44 10.72
N LYS A 257 -7.02 -3.67 11.76
CA LYS A 257 -7.24 -2.24 11.80
C LYS A 257 -5.93 -1.51 11.61
N GLN A 258 -5.90 -0.55 10.68
CA GLN A 258 -4.77 0.33 10.48
C GLN A 258 -4.73 1.39 11.59
N LYS A 259 -3.57 1.56 12.22
CA LYS A 259 -3.37 2.56 13.28
C LYS A 259 -3.38 3.97 12.71
N THR A 260 -2.93 4.11 11.46
CA THR A 260 -2.85 5.38 10.74
C THR A 260 -4.20 5.89 10.25
N THR A 261 -5.25 5.06 10.18
CA THR A 261 -6.59 5.45 9.68
C THR A 261 -7.13 6.71 10.33
N LYS A 262 -7.09 6.80 11.67
CA LYS A 262 -7.62 7.97 12.38
C LYS A 262 -6.95 9.27 11.96
N VAL A 263 -5.63 9.23 11.83
CA VAL A 263 -4.84 10.40 11.43
C VAL A 263 -5.18 10.83 10.02
N ILE A 264 -5.40 9.87 9.10
CA ILE A 264 -5.82 10.18 7.73
C ILE A 264 -7.25 10.73 7.70
N GLN A 265 -8.15 10.18 8.50
CA GLN A 265 -9.52 10.70 8.61
C GLN A 265 -9.54 12.15 9.09
N GLU A 266 -8.72 12.50 10.08
CA GLU A 266 -8.54 13.88 10.55
C GLU A 266 -7.94 14.78 9.45
N LEU A 267 -6.93 14.28 8.76
CA LEU A 267 -6.28 14.97 7.66
C LEU A 267 -7.24 15.26 6.49
N VAL A 268 -8.15 14.35 6.20
CA VAL A 268 -9.09 14.46 5.07
C VAL A 268 -10.35 15.23 5.48
N ALA A 269 -10.63 15.39 6.79
CA ALA A 269 -11.76 16.16 7.31
C ALA A 269 -11.50 17.69 7.35
N LEU A 270 -10.23 18.12 7.23
CA LEU A 270 -9.78 19.51 7.14
C LEU A 270 -9.77 20.00 5.70
#